data_6510aa285c3e213593454eb9b802b88d
#
_entry.id   6510aa285c3e213593454eb9b802b88d
#
_cell.length_a   1.000
_cell.length_b   1.000
_cell.length_c   1.000
_cell.angle_alpha   90.00
_cell.angle_beta   90.00
_cell.angle_gamma   90.00
#
_symmetry.space_group_name_H-M   'P 1'
#
loop_
_entity.id
_entity.type
_entity.pdbx_description
1 polymer ?
#
loop_
_entity_poly.entity_id
_entity_poly.type
_entity_poly.pdbx_seq_one_letter_code
_entity_poly.pdbx_strand_id
1 'polypeptide(L)'
;MNYKYKNPYEHLSGKLNDRKLIAAGFSEKTYDTGNVKLNFVVGPNNGPSLLLIPAQIGIWESYRKVLLPLSKIFHIYAIDVRGHGKSSWTPGHYLWKIIGDDIKLFIENVIKQKVIISGNSSGGIIALWCAANIPEYVSGIVLEDAPIFSTEMPRFKERDKFVYNGLKHLVDQIGNIQDRDLANYFKDMEVPASDKRIKKIPNWFVSWLSRRIRKFQDKYPDSPVEIGFPFPDSLCLLIKSLSMFDPDFARAFVDGRFYDGIDHAEAFKKTKCPILLIQADWKRYENYGLVGAFDDNDAQHAISLAPQIIYKKVSANHVVHAFKPREYIKLLSEFREIVSDNSIV
;
A
#
# COMPACT_ATOMS: atom_id res chain seq x y z
N MET A 1 -6.94 -2.67 25.13
CA MET A 1 -8.03 -1.69 25.01
C MET A 1 -8.92 -2.14 23.85
N ASN A 2 -10.20 -2.46 24.10
CA ASN A 2 -11.14 -2.82 23.02
C ASN A 2 -11.59 -1.53 22.32
N TYR A 3 -10.91 -1.11 21.28
CA TYR A 3 -11.39 0.00 20.45
C TYR A 3 -12.51 -0.51 19.54
N LYS A 4 -13.77 -0.28 19.95
CA LYS A 4 -14.92 -0.54 19.10
C LYS A 4 -15.30 0.74 18.34
N TYR A 5 -14.64 0.98 17.23
CA TYR A 5 -15.06 2.00 16.26
C TYR A 5 -15.07 1.39 14.84
N LYS A 6 -15.79 2.02 13.93
CA LYS A 6 -15.94 1.59 12.54
C LYS A 6 -15.41 2.67 11.60
N ASN A 7 -15.17 2.27 10.37
CA ASN A 7 -14.81 3.21 9.30
C ASN A 7 -15.98 4.20 9.05
N PRO A 8 -15.79 5.51 9.25
CA PRO A 8 -16.86 6.49 9.01
C PRO A 8 -17.21 6.62 7.51
N TYR A 9 -16.33 6.16 6.61
CA TYR A 9 -16.50 6.28 5.16
C TYR A 9 -16.93 4.99 4.47
N GLU A 10 -17.22 3.91 5.20
CA GLU A 10 -17.68 2.64 4.63
C GLU A 10 -18.97 2.80 3.81
N HIS A 11 -19.85 3.73 4.19
CA HIS A 11 -21.11 4.04 3.50
C HIS A 11 -20.90 4.66 2.08
N LEU A 12 -19.68 5.13 1.78
CA LEU A 12 -19.28 5.65 0.45
C LEU A 12 -18.74 4.56 -0.48
N SER A 13 -18.60 3.33 0.01
CA SER A 13 -18.09 2.19 -0.78
C SER A 13 -18.96 1.93 -2.00
N GLY A 14 -18.34 1.53 -3.11
CA GLY A 14 -19.05 1.22 -4.36
C GLY A 14 -19.50 2.46 -5.17
N LYS A 15 -19.04 3.66 -4.85
CA LYS A 15 -19.44 4.91 -5.52
C LYS A 15 -18.25 5.57 -6.23
N LEU A 16 -18.00 5.19 -7.49
CA LEU A 16 -16.94 5.80 -8.32
C LEU A 16 -17.37 7.18 -8.82
N ASN A 17 -16.57 8.21 -8.54
CA ASN A 17 -16.84 9.58 -8.97
C ASN A 17 -15.86 10.10 -10.05
N ASP A 18 -14.96 9.24 -10.55
CA ASP A 18 -14.00 9.61 -11.61
C ASP A 18 -14.61 9.42 -13.00
N ARG A 19 -15.01 10.54 -13.63
CA ARG A 19 -15.65 10.53 -14.96
C ARG A 19 -14.79 9.86 -16.04
N LYS A 20 -13.44 9.97 -15.98
CA LYS A 20 -12.54 9.35 -16.96
C LYS A 20 -12.50 7.84 -16.79
N LEU A 21 -12.44 7.36 -15.55
CA LEU A 21 -12.48 5.93 -15.26
C LEU A 21 -13.85 5.34 -15.62
N ILE A 22 -14.95 6.01 -15.27
CA ILE A 22 -16.31 5.57 -15.64
C ILE A 22 -16.46 5.45 -17.14
N ALA A 23 -16.03 6.47 -17.90
CA ALA A 23 -16.08 6.46 -19.37
C ALA A 23 -15.21 5.35 -19.99
N ALA A 24 -14.18 4.90 -19.29
CA ALA A 24 -13.32 3.78 -19.69
C ALA A 24 -13.83 2.40 -19.21
N GLY A 25 -15.04 2.32 -18.65
CA GLY A 25 -15.66 1.07 -18.22
C GLY A 25 -15.28 0.60 -16.83
N PHE A 26 -14.64 1.45 -16.01
CA PHE A 26 -14.40 1.13 -14.60
C PHE A 26 -15.65 1.31 -13.75
N SER A 27 -15.76 0.48 -12.72
CA SER A 27 -16.78 0.61 -11.67
C SER A 27 -16.16 0.36 -10.30
N GLU A 28 -16.65 1.06 -9.29
CA GLU A 28 -16.29 0.79 -7.90
C GLU A 28 -17.36 -0.13 -7.28
N LYS A 29 -16.93 -1.11 -6.51
CA LYS A 29 -17.80 -2.16 -5.93
C LYS A 29 -17.37 -2.47 -4.52
N THR A 30 -18.23 -3.18 -3.81
CA THR A 30 -17.99 -3.70 -2.46
C THR A 30 -18.13 -5.21 -2.48
N TYR A 31 -17.21 -5.91 -1.82
CA TYR A 31 -17.32 -7.34 -1.55
C TYR A 31 -17.37 -7.57 -0.04
N ASP A 32 -18.38 -8.28 0.44
CA ASP A 32 -18.52 -8.68 1.83
C ASP A 32 -17.97 -10.08 2.02
N THR A 33 -16.89 -10.21 2.81
CA THR A 33 -16.27 -11.51 3.12
C THR A 33 -17.02 -12.29 4.21
N GLY A 34 -18.05 -11.68 4.80
CA GLY A 34 -18.71 -12.14 6.04
C GLY A 34 -18.09 -11.57 7.32
N ASN A 35 -16.82 -11.15 7.25
CA ASN A 35 -16.11 -10.51 8.37
C ASN A 35 -15.83 -9.03 8.14
N VAL A 36 -15.55 -8.65 6.91
CA VAL A 36 -15.24 -7.28 6.50
C VAL A 36 -15.81 -7.01 5.11
N LYS A 37 -16.10 -5.74 4.85
CA LYS A 37 -16.41 -5.25 3.51
C LYS A 37 -15.15 -4.67 2.89
N LEU A 38 -14.80 -5.14 1.70
CA LEU A 38 -13.67 -4.68 0.92
C LEU A 38 -14.17 -3.82 -0.23
N ASN A 39 -13.71 -2.57 -0.29
CA ASN A 39 -13.95 -1.67 -1.40
C ASN A 39 -12.91 -1.88 -2.49
N PHE A 40 -13.33 -1.89 -3.75
CA PHE A 40 -12.41 -2.05 -4.88
C PHE A 40 -12.95 -1.40 -6.14
N VAL A 41 -12.03 -1.05 -7.02
CA VAL A 41 -12.34 -0.62 -8.39
C VAL A 41 -11.98 -1.74 -9.35
N VAL A 42 -12.87 -2.02 -10.30
CA VAL A 42 -12.65 -3.01 -11.37
C VAL A 42 -12.77 -2.35 -12.71
N GLY A 43 -11.80 -2.64 -13.61
CA GLY A 43 -11.75 -2.17 -15.00
C GLY A 43 -12.39 -3.15 -15.99
N PRO A 44 -12.38 -2.82 -17.30
CA PRO A 44 -12.84 -3.73 -18.35
C PRO A 44 -11.95 -4.98 -18.42
N ASN A 45 -12.55 -6.09 -18.84
CA ASN A 45 -11.86 -7.38 -18.98
C ASN A 45 -11.12 -7.46 -20.33
N ASN A 46 -9.90 -6.95 -20.37
CA ASN A 46 -9.06 -6.88 -21.58
C ASN A 46 -7.80 -7.76 -21.49
N GLY A 47 -7.70 -8.65 -20.51
CA GLY A 47 -6.53 -9.53 -20.36
C GLY A 47 -6.50 -10.27 -19.03
N PRO A 48 -5.33 -10.83 -18.63
CA PRO A 48 -5.20 -11.53 -17.37
C PRO A 48 -5.52 -10.61 -16.17
N SER A 49 -6.01 -11.21 -15.10
CA SER A 49 -6.34 -10.46 -13.88
C SER A 49 -5.10 -9.89 -13.23
N LEU A 50 -5.18 -8.60 -12.87
CA LEU A 50 -4.17 -7.87 -12.11
C LEU A 50 -4.81 -7.24 -10.86
N LEU A 51 -4.39 -7.69 -9.68
CA LEU A 51 -4.78 -7.11 -8.40
C LEU A 51 -3.72 -6.11 -7.94
N LEU A 52 -4.12 -4.86 -7.73
CA LEU A 52 -3.27 -3.77 -7.25
C LEU A 52 -3.57 -3.51 -5.78
N ILE A 53 -2.54 -3.64 -4.93
CA ILE A 53 -2.62 -3.45 -3.47
C ILE A 53 -1.75 -2.26 -3.08
N PRO A 54 -2.33 -1.16 -2.56
CA PRO A 54 -1.59 0.04 -2.19
C PRO A 54 -0.72 -0.16 -0.94
N ALA A 55 0.18 0.80 -0.72
CA ALA A 55 0.99 0.91 0.48
C ALA A 55 0.14 1.16 1.73
N GLN A 56 0.74 1.01 2.91
CA GLN A 56 0.18 1.51 4.16
C GLN A 56 -0.18 3.00 4.03
N ILE A 57 -1.32 3.39 4.59
CA ILE A 57 -1.97 4.69 4.41
C ILE A 57 -2.54 4.86 2.98
N GLY A 58 -2.08 4.12 1.99
CA GLY A 58 -2.56 4.21 0.61
C GLY A 58 -3.99 3.70 0.44
N ILE A 59 -4.64 4.20 -0.60
CA ILE A 59 -5.96 3.76 -1.08
C ILE A 59 -5.86 3.43 -2.57
N TRP A 60 -6.85 2.74 -3.14
CA TRP A 60 -6.84 2.35 -4.56
C TRP A 60 -6.55 3.54 -5.52
N GLU A 61 -6.95 4.75 -5.13
CA GLU A 61 -6.72 5.95 -5.93
C GLU A 61 -5.24 6.29 -6.15
N SER A 62 -4.31 5.72 -5.37
CA SER A 62 -2.87 5.89 -5.62
C SER A 62 -2.46 5.42 -7.01
N TYR A 63 -3.17 4.42 -7.55
CA TYR A 63 -2.92 3.84 -8.88
C TYR A 63 -3.58 4.60 -10.04
N ARG A 64 -4.31 5.71 -9.81
CA ARG A 64 -5.07 6.44 -10.86
C ARG A 64 -4.27 6.71 -12.14
N LYS A 65 -2.97 7.02 -12.02
CA LYS A 65 -2.12 7.34 -13.19
C LYS A 65 -1.85 6.14 -14.09
N VAL A 66 -1.99 4.92 -13.58
CA VAL A 66 -1.66 3.69 -14.29
C VAL A 66 -2.89 2.85 -14.66
N LEU A 67 -4.05 3.10 -14.05
CA LEU A 67 -5.26 2.29 -14.31
C LEU A 67 -5.66 2.28 -15.77
N LEU A 68 -5.83 3.45 -16.42
CA LEU A 68 -6.27 3.54 -17.81
C LEU A 68 -5.30 2.86 -18.80
N PRO A 69 -3.97 3.10 -18.77
CA PRO A 69 -3.08 2.41 -19.67
C PRO A 69 -2.98 0.90 -19.41
N LEU A 70 -2.95 0.46 -18.14
CA LEU A 70 -2.90 -0.96 -17.80
C LEU A 70 -4.20 -1.70 -18.14
N SER A 71 -5.36 -1.04 -18.06
CA SER A 71 -6.64 -1.68 -18.41
C SER A 71 -6.77 -2.06 -19.89
N LYS A 72 -5.85 -1.61 -20.73
CA LYS A 72 -5.81 -2.04 -22.15
C LYS A 72 -5.28 -3.47 -22.32
N ILE A 73 -4.55 -3.98 -21.33
CA ILE A 73 -3.84 -5.26 -21.38
C ILE A 73 -4.10 -6.17 -20.18
N PHE A 74 -4.81 -5.68 -19.16
CA PHE A 74 -5.18 -6.43 -17.97
C PHE A 74 -6.66 -6.25 -17.63
N HIS A 75 -7.23 -7.22 -16.94
CA HIS A 75 -8.45 -7.06 -16.16
C HIS A 75 -8.03 -6.58 -14.75
N ILE A 76 -8.17 -5.27 -14.50
CA ILE A 76 -7.64 -4.64 -13.29
C ILE A 76 -8.64 -4.71 -12.14
N TYR A 77 -8.13 -5.03 -10.96
CA TYR A 77 -8.77 -4.84 -9.66
C TYR A 77 -7.82 -4.01 -8.80
N ALA A 78 -8.27 -2.87 -8.28
CA ALA A 78 -7.52 -2.04 -7.33
C ALA A 78 -8.31 -1.96 -6.02
N ILE A 79 -7.73 -2.47 -4.93
CA ILE A 79 -8.45 -2.72 -3.68
C ILE A 79 -8.01 -1.76 -2.57
N ASP A 80 -8.95 -1.36 -1.72
CA ASP A 80 -8.66 -0.88 -0.37
C ASP A 80 -8.64 -2.09 0.56
N VAL A 81 -7.50 -2.41 1.17
CA VAL A 81 -7.43 -3.50 2.15
C VAL A 81 -8.14 -3.08 3.45
N ARG A 82 -8.45 -4.05 4.34
CA ARG A 82 -9.02 -3.71 5.65
C ARG A 82 -8.20 -2.62 6.36
N GLY A 83 -8.86 -1.69 7.04
CA GLY A 83 -8.22 -0.56 7.70
C GLY A 83 -7.89 0.62 6.77
N HIS A 84 -8.20 0.52 5.47
CA HIS A 84 -7.88 1.56 4.48
C HIS A 84 -9.10 1.95 3.65
N GLY A 85 -9.09 3.17 3.17
CA GLY A 85 -10.06 3.65 2.20
C GLY A 85 -11.50 3.52 2.68
N LYS A 86 -12.34 2.96 1.82
CA LYS A 86 -13.75 2.71 2.12
C LYS A 86 -14.00 1.28 2.64
N SER A 87 -12.95 0.47 2.86
CA SER A 87 -13.06 -0.87 3.45
C SER A 87 -13.25 -0.81 4.95
N SER A 88 -13.77 -1.89 5.54
CA SER A 88 -14.02 -1.97 6.98
C SER A 88 -12.78 -1.73 7.81
N TRP A 89 -12.91 -1.03 8.94
CA TRP A 89 -11.90 -0.92 9.98
C TRP A 89 -12.15 -1.98 11.06
N THR A 90 -11.07 -2.66 11.45
CA THR A 90 -11.14 -3.77 12.42
C THR A 90 -10.03 -3.64 13.46
N PRO A 91 -10.06 -2.60 14.31
CA PRO A 91 -9.03 -2.38 15.32
C PRO A 91 -8.81 -3.63 16.18
N GLY A 92 -7.55 -3.96 16.43
CA GLY A 92 -7.14 -5.19 17.10
C GLY A 92 -6.95 -6.41 16.19
N HIS A 93 -7.38 -6.36 14.92
CA HIS A 93 -7.35 -7.50 13.99
C HIS A 93 -6.56 -7.22 12.71
N TYR A 94 -5.36 -6.62 12.84
CA TYR A 94 -4.43 -6.38 11.74
C TYR A 94 -3.23 -7.32 11.87
N LEU A 95 -3.27 -8.44 11.12
CA LEU A 95 -2.22 -9.44 11.00
C LEU A 95 -2.08 -9.82 9.53
N TRP A 96 -0.89 -10.22 9.09
CA TRP A 96 -0.65 -10.63 7.70
C TRP A 96 -1.58 -11.77 7.29
N LYS A 97 -1.75 -12.77 8.14
CA LYS A 97 -2.66 -13.90 7.87
C LYS A 97 -4.09 -13.44 7.66
N ILE A 98 -4.60 -12.56 8.51
CA ILE A 98 -6.00 -12.10 8.43
C ILE A 98 -6.22 -11.29 7.14
N ILE A 99 -5.26 -10.44 6.77
CA ILE A 99 -5.33 -9.66 5.51
C ILE A 99 -5.19 -10.59 4.30
N GLY A 100 -4.29 -11.57 4.39
CA GLY A 100 -4.12 -12.58 3.34
C GLY A 100 -5.36 -13.43 3.13
N ASP A 101 -6.04 -13.84 4.20
CA ASP A 101 -7.32 -14.56 4.14
C ASP A 101 -8.42 -13.71 3.46
N ASP A 102 -8.48 -12.40 3.70
CA ASP A 102 -9.38 -11.49 2.97
C ASP A 102 -9.09 -11.48 1.47
N ILE A 103 -7.80 -11.39 1.10
CA ILE A 103 -7.38 -11.39 -0.31
C ILE A 103 -7.69 -12.75 -0.95
N LYS A 104 -7.50 -13.86 -0.24
CA LYS A 104 -7.91 -15.18 -0.70
C LYS A 104 -9.39 -15.22 -1.05
N LEU A 105 -10.25 -14.85 -0.10
CA LEU A 105 -11.69 -14.82 -0.32
C LEU A 105 -12.09 -13.87 -1.48
N PHE A 106 -11.38 -12.75 -1.62
CA PHE A 106 -11.61 -11.82 -2.73
C PHE A 106 -11.24 -12.46 -4.07
N ILE A 107 -10.12 -13.17 -4.16
CA ILE A 107 -9.73 -13.87 -5.40
C ILE A 107 -10.74 -14.97 -5.72
N GLU A 108 -11.10 -15.81 -4.75
CA GLU A 108 -12.03 -16.93 -4.92
C GLU A 108 -13.42 -16.50 -5.40
N ASN A 109 -13.96 -15.42 -4.82
CA ASN A 109 -15.36 -15.07 -5.02
C ASN A 109 -15.60 -13.92 -6.00
N VAL A 110 -14.60 -13.03 -6.19
CA VAL A 110 -14.70 -11.86 -7.07
C VAL A 110 -13.91 -12.04 -8.36
N ILE A 111 -12.63 -12.37 -8.27
CA ILE A 111 -11.75 -12.53 -9.44
C ILE A 111 -12.01 -13.87 -10.13
N LYS A 112 -12.14 -14.97 -9.39
CA LYS A 112 -12.50 -16.33 -9.81
C LYS A 112 -11.51 -16.96 -10.79
N GLN A 113 -10.28 -16.53 -10.82
CA GLN A 113 -9.18 -17.06 -11.63
C GLN A 113 -7.84 -16.71 -11.00
N LYS A 114 -6.76 -17.34 -11.46
CA LYS A 114 -5.41 -16.96 -11.04
C LYS A 114 -5.13 -15.49 -11.37
N VAL A 115 -4.38 -14.82 -10.50
CA VAL A 115 -4.17 -13.37 -10.58
C VAL A 115 -2.69 -13.03 -10.43
N ILE A 116 -2.23 -12.03 -11.17
CA ILE A 116 -0.98 -11.33 -10.88
C ILE A 116 -1.28 -10.33 -9.77
N ILE A 117 -0.54 -10.38 -8.65
CA ILE A 117 -0.71 -9.43 -7.55
C ILE A 117 0.45 -8.44 -7.58
N SER A 118 0.15 -7.16 -7.75
CA SER A 118 1.14 -6.10 -7.63
C SER A 118 0.87 -5.29 -6.38
N GLY A 119 1.83 -5.28 -5.46
CA GLY A 119 1.73 -4.55 -4.20
C GLY A 119 2.86 -3.55 -4.01
N ASN A 120 2.50 -2.33 -3.60
CA ASN A 120 3.47 -1.31 -3.19
C ASN A 120 3.70 -1.38 -1.68
N SER A 121 4.96 -1.35 -1.25
CA SER A 121 5.31 -1.32 0.18
C SER A 121 4.67 -2.47 0.97
N SER A 122 3.86 -2.20 1.99
CA SER A 122 3.11 -3.22 2.75
C SER A 122 2.20 -4.08 1.85
N GLY A 123 1.67 -3.52 0.76
CA GLY A 123 0.93 -4.27 -0.26
C GLY A 123 1.79 -5.33 -0.94
N GLY A 124 3.09 -5.08 -1.09
CA GLY A 124 4.05 -6.07 -1.60
C GLY A 124 4.29 -7.22 -0.61
N ILE A 125 4.30 -6.94 0.69
CA ILE A 125 4.38 -8.01 1.71
C ILE A 125 3.10 -8.86 1.69
N ILE A 126 1.92 -8.24 1.48
CA ILE A 126 0.66 -8.99 1.28
C ILE A 126 0.77 -9.89 0.03
N ALA A 127 1.32 -9.36 -1.09
CA ALA A 127 1.52 -10.15 -2.30
C ALA A 127 2.46 -11.35 -2.07
N LEU A 128 3.56 -11.14 -1.35
CA LEU A 128 4.51 -12.20 -0.98
C LEU A 128 3.82 -13.26 -0.07
N TRP A 129 3.04 -12.82 0.91
CA TRP A 129 2.27 -13.72 1.76
C TRP A 129 1.31 -14.58 0.91
N CYS A 130 0.57 -13.97 -0.02
CA CYS A 130 -0.36 -14.69 -0.90
C CYS A 130 0.37 -15.73 -1.76
N ALA A 131 1.49 -15.37 -2.39
CA ALA A 131 2.26 -16.29 -3.22
C ALA A 131 2.82 -17.49 -2.42
N ALA A 132 3.16 -17.29 -1.14
CA ALA A 132 3.68 -18.34 -0.26
C ALA A 132 2.60 -19.23 0.34
N ASN A 133 1.39 -18.72 0.58
CA ASN A 133 0.36 -19.43 1.36
C ASN A 133 -0.88 -19.83 0.54
N ILE A 134 -1.11 -19.20 -0.62
CA ILE A 134 -2.22 -19.53 -1.53
C ILE A 134 -1.74 -19.60 -3.00
N PRO A 135 -0.66 -20.38 -3.30
CA PRO A 135 -0.01 -20.39 -4.61
C PRO A 135 -0.93 -20.83 -5.75
N GLU A 136 -1.99 -21.57 -5.47
CA GLU A 136 -2.99 -22.00 -6.44
C GLU A 136 -3.77 -20.85 -7.06
N TYR A 137 -3.85 -19.71 -6.39
CA TYR A 137 -4.55 -18.50 -6.85
C TYR A 137 -3.63 -17.44 -7.48
N VAL A 138 -2.30 -17.59 -7.34
CA VAL A 138 -1.34 -16.56 -7.74
C VAL A 138 -0.55 -17.04 -8.96
N SER A 139 -0.59 -16.27 -10.04
CA SER A 139 0.17 -16.54 -11.26
C SER A 139 1.52 -15.81 -11.31
N GLY A 140 1.69 -14.73 -10.56
CA GLY A 140 2.91 -13.96 -10.43
C GLY A 140 2.74 -12.83 -9.42
N ILE A 141 3.85 -12.33 -8.88
CA ILE A 141 3.81 -11.19 -7.95
C ILE A 141 4.78 -10.09 -8.36
N VAL A 142 4.36 -8.84 -8.11
CA VAL A 142 5.19 -7.65 -8.28
C VAL A 142 5.34 -7.00 -6.91
N LEU A 143 6.57 -6.96 -6.41
CA LEU A 143 6.95 -6.37 -5.14
C LEU A 143 7.49 -4.96 -5.44
N GLU A 144 6.60 -3.96 -5.47
CA GLU A 144 6.95 -2.59 -5.74
C GLU A 144 7.47 -1.92 -4.47
N ASP A 145 8.79 -1.79 -4.38
CA ASP A 145 9.51 -1.22 -3.25
C ASP A 145 8.95 -1.71 -1.90
N ALA A 146 8.77 -3.04 -1.80
CA ALA A 146 8.26 -3.70 -0.60
C ALA A 146 9.36 -3.79 0.47
N PRO A 147 9.08 -3.54 1.75
CA PRO A 147 10.08 -3.50 2.81
C PRO A 147 10.49 -4.92 3.26
N ILE A 148 10.96 -5.72 2.29
CA ILE A 148 11.45 -7.08 2.53
C ILE A 148 12.63 -7.08 3.50
N PHE A 149 12.60 -7.96 4.50
CA PHE A 149 13.59 -8.09 5.59
C PHE A 149 13.78 -6.84 6.47
N SER A 150 13.66 -5.63 5.91
CA SER A 150 13.91 -4.38 6.64
C SER A 150 12.88 -4.10 7.74
N THR A 151 11.66 -4.62 7.58
CA THR A 151 10.59 -4.49 8.57
C THR A 151 10.46 -5.68 9.51
N GLU A 152 11.38 -6.64 9.48
CA GLU A 152 11.40 -7.74 10.45
C GLU A 152 12.05 -7.32 11.77
N MET A 153 11.51 -7.82 12.89
CA MET A 153 12.08 -7.57 14.21
C MET A 153 13.31 -8.46 14.44
N PRO A 154 14.35 -8.02 15.16
CA PRO A 154 14.46 -6.72 15.82
C PRO A 154 14.98 -5.57 14.91
N ARG A 155 15.42 -5.89 13.68
CA ARG A 155 16.07 -4.97 12.73
C ARG A 155 15.26 -3.67 12.53
N PHE A 156 13.95 -3.80 12.36
CA PHE A 156 13.02 -2.70 12.11
C PHE A 156 13.04 -1.63 13.21
N LYS A 157 13.14 -2.06 14.46
CA LYS A 157 13.11 -1.17 15.63
C LYS A 157 14.50 -0.67 16.06
N GLU A 158 15.53 -1.50 15.87
CA GLU A 158 16.85 -1.25 16.44
C GLU A 158 17.82 -0.62 15.46
N ARG A 159 17.85 -1.13 14.21
CA ARG A 159 18.84 -0.74 13.20
C ARG A 159 18.27 0.16 12.12
N ASP A 160 17.19 -0.25 11.47
CA ASP A 160 16.59 0.44 10.31
C ASP A 160 15.31 1.18 10.73
N LYS A 161 15.44 1.96 11.77
CA LYS A 161 14.34 2.54 12.57
C LYS A 161 13.63 3.75 11.95
N PHE A 162 14.03 4.23 10.77
CA PHE A 162 13.41 5.40 10.16
C PHE A 162 11.89 5.20 9.95
N VAL A 163 11.51 4.10 9.31
CA VAL A 163 10.09 3.79 9.05
C VAL A 163 9.37 3.47 10.35
N TYR A 164 9.99 2.71 11.27
CA TYR A 164 9.43 2.43 12.59
C TYR A 164 9.10 3.71 13.36
N ASN A 165 10.04 4.67 13.40
CA ASN A 165 9.83 5.97 14.04
C ASN A 165 8.70 6.76 13.37
N GLY A 166 8.59 6.71 12.04
CA GLY A 166 7.50 7.32 11.29
C GLY A 166 6.14 6.74 11.65
N LEU A 167 6.03 5.41 11.77
CA LEU A 167 4.79 4.76 12.18
C LEU A 167 4.44 5.04 13.64
N LYS A 168 5.44 5.03 14.52
CA LYS A 168 5.25 5.42 15.93
C LYS A 168 4.77 6.87 16.04
N HIS A 169 5.39 7.78 15.28
CA HIS A 169 4.96 9.17 15.20
C HIS A 169 3.51 9.31 14.73
N LEU A 170 3.12 8.59 13.69
CA LEU A 170 1.73 8.56 13.22
C LEU A 170 0.77 8.14 14.35
N VAL A 171 1.08 7.04 15.04
CA VAL A 171 0.27 6.54 16.16
C VAL A 171 0.20 7.54 17.30
N ASP A 172 1.33 8.17 17.66
CA ASP A 172 1.39 9.15 18.74
C ASP A 172 0.63 10.43 18.42
N GLN A 173 0.62 10.88 17.15
CA GLN A 173 0.03 12.16 16.74
C GLN A 173 -1.46 12.06 16.34
N ILE A 174 -1.86 10.98 15.67
CA ILE A 174 -3.21 10.84 15.13
C ILE A 174 -3.87 9.50 15.48
N GLY A 175 -3.31 8.74 16.42
CA GLY A 175 -3.80 7.42 16.83
C GLY A 175 -5.08 7.45 17.65
N ASN A 176 -5.47 8.61 18.20
CA ASN A 176 -6.76 8.78 18.86
C ASN A 176 -7.83 9.21 17.84
N ILE A 177 -8.75 8.31 17.50
CA ILE A 177 -9.80 8.57 16.49
C ILE A 177 -10.78 9.64 16.96
N GLN A 178 -11.03 9.78 18.27
CA GLN A 178 -12.03 10.71 18.80
C GLN A 178 -11.57 12.17 18.78
N ASP A 179 -10.25 12.38 18.81
CA ASP A 179 -9.63 13.71 18.81
C ASP A 179 -8.46 13.75 17.82
N ARG A 180 -8.80 13.63 16.52
CA ARG A 180 -7.81 13.48 15.46
C ARG A 180 -7.74 14.72 14.57
N ASP A 181 -6.76 15.59 14.81
CA ASP A 181 -6.33 16.58 13.81
C ASP A 181 -5.28 15.96 12.89
N LEU A 182 -5.67 15.69 11.64
CA LEU A 182 -4.79 15.05 10.64
C LEU A 182 -3.51 15.86 10.36
N ALA A 183 -3.53 17.17 10.56
CA ALA A 183 -2.34 17.99 10.39
C ALA A 183 -1.25 17.68 11.42
N ASN A 184 -1.61 17.13 12.59
CA ASN A 184 -0.64 16.73 13.60
C ASN A 184 0.29 15.60 13.10
N TYR A 185 -0.12 14.83 12.08
CA TYR A 185 0.79 13.90 11.41
C TYR A 185 2.06 14.58 10.89
N PHE A 186 1.95 15.84 10.45
CA PHE A 186 3.08 16.62 9.91
C PHE A 186 3.84 17.39 11.00
N LYS A 187 3.30 17.49 12.23
CA LYS A 187 3.93 18.18 13.34
C LYS A 187 5.19 17.43 13.77
N ASP A 188 6.30 18.14 13.82
CA ASP A 188 7.62 17.57 14.15
C ASP A 188 8.07 16.40 13.25
N MET A 189 7.37 16.17 12.13
CA MET A 189 7.71 15.12 11.19
C MET A 189 9.11 15.35 10.61
N GLU A 190 9.91 14.31 10.66
CA GLU A 190 11.25 14.27 10.08
C GLU A 190 11.22 13.78 8.66
N VAL A 191 11.77 14.58 7.75
CA VAL A 191 11.83 14.27 6.32
C VAL A 191 13.27 14.29 5.80
N PRO A 192 13.67 13.34 4.94
CA PRO A 192 14.98 13.36 4.32
C PRO A 192 15.17 14.60 3.45
N ALA A 193 16.31 15.26 3.60
CA ALA A 193 16.72 16.37 2.75
C ALA A 193 17.82 15.95 1.75
N SER A 194 18.00 16.73 0.70
CA SER A 194 18.97 16.44 -0.39
C SER A 194 20.42 16.34 0.07
N ASP A 195 20.75 16.98 1.20
CA ASP A 195 22.09 17.07 1.79
C ASP A 195 22.41 15.94 2.81
N LYS A 196 21.68 14.83 2.77
CA LYS A 196 21.77 13.70 3.72
C LYS A 196 21.41 14.07 5.17
N ARG A 197 20.80 15.23 5.39
CA ARG A 197 20.25 15.64 6.70
C ARG A 197 18.78 15.29 6.78
N ILE A 198 18.30 15.11 7.98
CA ILE A 198 16.86 15.02 8.28
C ILE A 198 16.41 16.41 8.73
N LYS A 199 15.32 16.90 8.17
CA LYS A 199 14.72 18.19 8.51
C LYS A 199 13.30 18.01 8.99
N LYS A 200 12.88 18.88 9.91
CA LYS A 200 11.48 18.93 10.37
C LYS A 200 10.65 19.81 9.45
N ILE A 201 9.39 19.44 9.30
CA ILE A 201 8.40 20.27 8.59
C ILE A 201 8.16 21.54 9.41
N PRO A 202 8.18 22.74 8.78
CA PRO A 202 8.00 23.99 9.51
C PRO A 202 6.61 24.13 10.16
N ASN A 203 6.56 24.60 11.41
CA ASN A 203 5.31 24.72 12.17
C ASN A 203 4.28 25.66 11.51
N TRP A 204 4.72 26.72 10.81
CA TRP A 204 3.80 27.61 10.08
C TRP A 204 3.04 26.84 8.99
N PHE A 205 3.71 25.91 8.29
CA PHE A 205 3.08 25.07 7.27
C PHE A 205 2.05 24.11 7.90
N VAL A 206 2.41 23.45 9.01
CA VAL A 206 1.49 22.58 9.75
C VAL A 206 0.25 23.35 10.19
N SER A 207 0.41 24.56 10.74
CA SER A 207 -0.71 25.41 11.19
C SER A 207 -1.59 25.88 10.04
N TRP A 208 -0.99 26.15 8.87
CA TRP A 208 -1.76 26.50 7.67
C TRP A 208 -2.55 25.31 7.14
N LEU A 209 -1.93 24.13 7.09
CA LEU A 209 -2.56 22.88 6.68
C LEU A 209 -3.71 22.50 7.61
N SER A 210 -3.51 22.59 8.93
CA SER A 210 -4.56 22.32 9.93
C SER A 210 -5.80 23.19 9.70
N ARG A 211 -5.60 24.50 9.47
CA ARG A 211 -6.74 25.39 9.15
C ARG A 211 -7.50 24.99 7.89
N ARG A 212 -6.80 24.48 6.87
CA ARG A 212 -7.43 24.01 5.62
C ARG A 212 -8.21 22.72 5.84
N ILE A 213 -7.64 21.78 6.59
CA ILE A 213 -8.27 20.49 6.93
C ILE A 213 -9.54 20.76 7.75
N ARG A 214 -9.45 21.53 8.83
CA ARG A 214 -10.61 21.85 9.69
C ARG A 214 -11.72 22.53 8.91
N LYS A 215 -11.39 23.55 8.11
CA LYS A 215 -12.39 24.24 7.26
C LYS A 215 -13.12 23.28 6.31
N PHE A 216 -12.41 22.25 5.80
CA PHE A 216 -13.05 21.24 4.97
C PHE A 216 -13.96 20.33 5.81
N GLN A 217 -13.48 19.83 6.95
CA GLN A 217 -14.24 18.95 7.85
C GLN A 217 -15.49 19.62 8.41
N ASP A 218 -15.42 20.91 8.79
CA ASP A 218 -16.56 21.70 9.25
C ASP A 218 -17.66 21.81 8.18
N LYS A 219 -17.25 21.89 6.91
CA LYS A 219 -18.19 22.00 5.78
C LYS A 219 -18.72 20.66 5.29
N TYR A 220 -17.91 19.60 5.39
CA TYR A 220 -18.19 18.26 4.87
C TYR A 220 -17.81 17.18 5.88
N PRO A 221 -18.51 17.08 7.02
CA PRO A 221 -18.13 16.22 8.13
C PRO A 221 -18.11 14.72 7.76
N ASP A 222 -18.98 14.30 6.84
CA ASP A 222 -19.15 12.91 6.42
C ASP A 222 -18.31 12.52 5.19
N SER A 223 -17.38 13.41 4.76
CA SER A 223 -16.56 13.20 3.57
C SER A 223 -15.08 13.03 3.90
N PRO A 224 -14.36 12.15 3.17
CA PRO A 224 -12.91 12.12 3.24
C PRO A 224 -12.30 13.49 2.96
N VAL A 225 -11.21 13.82 3.64
CA VAL A 225 -10.64 15.18 3.55
C VAL A 225 -10.00 15.46 2.20
N GLU A 226 -10.53 16.45 1.48
CA GLU A 226 -10.03 16.89 0.18
C GLU A 226 -9.66 18.39 0.21
N ILE A 227 -8.36 18.67 0.35
CA ILE A 227 -7.88 20.07 0.53
C ILE A 227 -7.64 20.83 -0.77
N GLY A 228 -7.39 20.16 -1.88
CA GLY A 228 -7.24 20.75 -3.22
C GLY A 228 -6.11 21.80 -3.36
N PHE A 229 -6.22 22.63 -4.43
CA PHE A 229 -5.27 23.72 -4.68
C PHE A 229 -5.10 24.66 -3.46
N PRO A 230 -3.86 25.15 -3.14
CA PRO A 230 -2.64 25.12 -3.95
C PRO A 230 -1.68 23.93 -3.62
N PHE A 231 -2.17 22.88 -3.02
CA PHE A 231 -1.32 21.74 -2.64
C PHE A 231 -1.08 20.78 -3.83
N PRO A 232 0.11 20.14 -3.90
CA PRO A 232 0.36 19.10 -4.89
C PRO A 232 -0.61 17.91 -4.73
N ASP A 233 -0.96 17.26 -5.84
CA ASP A 233 -1.87 16.11 -5.86
C ASP A 233 -1.42 14.98 -4.90
N SER A 234 -0.11 14.75 -4.78
CA SER A 234 0.44 13.76 -3.86
C SER A 234 0.16 14.06 -2.39
N LEU A 235 0.21 15.34 -1.99
CA LEU A 235 -0.14 15.76 -0.63
C LEU A 235 -1.66 15.70 -0.41
N CYS A 236 -2.45 16.13 -1.41
CA CYS A 236 -3.91 16.02 -1.35
C CYS A 236 -4.35 14.56 -1.17
N LEU A 237 -3.76 13.64 -1.95
CA LEU A 237 -4.05 12.22 -1.84
C LEU A 237 -3.60 11.66 -0.49
N LEU A 238 -2.41 12.03 0.01
CA LEU A 238 -1.93 11.60 1.32
C LEU A 238 -2.90 12.01 2.43
N ILE A 239 -3.38 13.26 2.45
CA ILE A 239 -4.31 13.74 3.48
C ILE A 239 -5.67 13.04 3.36
N LYS A 240 -6.17 12.85 2.14
CA LYS A 240 -7.37 12.06 1.90
C LYS A 240 -7.19 10.64 2.46
N SER A 241 -6.11 9.97 2.10
CA SER A 241 -5.79 8.62 2.56
C SER A 241 -5.65 8.54 4.08
N LEU A 242 -4.95 9.49 4.71
CA LEU A 242 -4.85 9.59 6.17
C LEU A 242 -6.22 9.73 6.85
N SER A 243 -7.16 10.48 6.25
CA SER A 243 -8.52 10.59 6.80
C SER A 243 -9.25 9.24 6.79
N MET A 244 -8.94 8.40 5.81
CA MET A 244 -9.56 7.10 5.54
C MET A 244 -8.72 5.91 6.04
N PHE A 245 -7.78 6.15 6.94
CA PHE A 245 -6.84 5.15 7.47
C PHE A 245 -7.09 4.87 8.94
N ASP A 246 -7.22 3.59 9.30
CA ASP A 246 -7.26 3.17 10.70
C ASP A 246 -5.85 3.19 11.31
N PRO A 247 -5.56 4.09 12.26
CA PRO A 247 -4.23 4.17 12.85
C PRO A 247 -3.84 2.93 13.66
N ASP A 248 -4.79 2.05 14.03
CA ASP A 248 -4.46 0.78 14.68
C ASP A 248 -3.73 -0.17 13.74
N PHE A 249 -3.89 -0.01 12.42
CA PHE A 249 -3.08 -0.72 11.44
C PHE A 249 -1.58 -0.37 11.60
N ALA A 250 -1.23 0.92 11.74
CA ALA A 250 0.14 1.34 12.03
C ALA A 250 0.59 0.90 13.42
N ARG A 251 -0.29 0.95 14.42
CA ARG A 251 -0.01 0.50 15.79
C ARG A 251 0.37 -0.97 15.82
N ALA A 252 -0.23 -1.81 14.99
CA ALA A 252 0.10 -3.23 14.90
C ALA A 252 1.55 -3.51 14.46
N PHE A 253 2.15 -2.61 13.65
CA PHE A 253 3.59 -2.66 13.36
C PHE A 253 4.43 -2.22 14.55
N VAL A 254 4.02 -1.15 15.24
CA VAL A 254 4.79 -0.57 16.36
C VAL A 254 4.83 -1.49 17.56
N ASP A 255 3.72 -2.17 17.89
CA ASP A 255 3.62 -3.10 19.02
C ASP A 255 3.99 -4.55 18.68
N GLY A 256 4.31 -4.83 17.41
CA GLY A 256 4.79 -6.12 16.96
C GLY A 256 3.71 -7.14 16.60
N ARG A 257 2.42 -6.84 16.72
CA ARG A 257 1.33 -7.76 16.37
C ARG A 257 1.39 -8.24 14.91
N PHE A 258 1.81 -7.38 13.99
CA PHE A 258 1.89 -7.70 12.56
C PHE A 258 2.87 -8.83 12.23
N TYR A 259 3.86 -9.09 13.09
CA TYR A 259 4.95 -10.04 12.81
C TYR A 259 4.58 -11.49 13.12
N ASP A 260 3.40 -11.72 13.66
CA ASP A 260 2.91 -13.07 13.89
C ASP A 260 2.55 -13.74 12.54
N GLY A 261 3.29 -14.82 12.24
CA GLY A 261 2.98 -15.73 11.14
C GLY A 261 3.56 -15.38 9.75
N ILE A 262 4.52 -14.44 9.62
CA ILE A 262 5.32 -14.30 8.40
C ILE A 262 6.82 -14.20 8.68
N ASP A 263 7.58 -15.04 8.00
CA ASP A 263 9.02 -14.98 7.83
C ASP A 263 9.28 -14.72 6.34
N HIS A 264 9.93 -13.61 6.01
CA HIS A 264 10.13 -13.22 4.62
C HIS A 264 11.03 -14.21 3.87
N ALA A 265 12.07 -14.75 4.51
CA ALA A 265 12.95 -15.73 3.89
C ALA A 265 12.20 -17.03 3.54
N GLU A 266 11.40 -17.54 4.47
CA GLU A 266 10.57 -18.72 4.23
C GLU A 266 9.47 -18.45 3.18
N ALA A 267 8.90 -17.24 3.15
CA ALA A 267 7.91 -16.85 2.14
C ALA A 267 8.54 -16.85 0.73
N PHE A 268 9.75 -16.30 0.57
CA PHE A 268 10.48 -16.35 -0.71
C PHE A 268 10.76 -17.79 -1.15
N LYS A 269 11.26 -18.66 -0.28
CA LYS A 269 11.53 -20.08 -0.59
C LYS A 269 10.26 -20.84 -1.02
N LYS A 270 9.12 -20.54 -0.41
CA LYS A 270 7.83 -21.16 -0.74
C LYS A 270 7.22 -20.66 -2.03
N THR A 271 7.54 -19.43 -2.44
CA THR A 271 6.98 -18.82 -3.65
C THR A 271 7.51 -19.52 -4.90
N LYS A 272 6.60 -20.02 -5.74
CA LYS A 272 6.94 -20.76 -6.97
C LYS A 272 6.66 -19.96 -8.24
N CYS A 273 5.75 -19.00 -8.19
CA CYS A 273 5.43 -18.17 -9.35
C CYS A 273 6.56 -17.15 -9.63
N PRO A 274 6.62 -16.57 -10.85
CA PRO A 274 7.51 -15.44 -11.17
C PRO A 274 7.35 -14.27 -10.20
N ILE A 275 8.47 -13.63 -9.88
CA ILE A 275 8.52 -12.46 -8.99
C ILE A 275 9.20 -11.30 -9.73
N LEU A 276 8.53 -10.17 -9.87
CA LEU A 276 9.16 -8.91 -10.25
C LEU A 276 9.44 -8.10 -8.99
N LEU A 277 10.73 -7.93 -8.65
CA LEU A 277 11.18 -7.13 -7.52
C LEU A 277 11.65 -5.76 -8.03
N ILE A 278 10.89 -4.72 -7.71
CA ILE A 278 11.20 -3.33 -8.09
C ILE A 278 11.75 -2.61 -6.86
N GLN A 279 12.97 -2.09 -6.97
CA GLN A 279 13.60 -1.27 -5.93
C GLN A 279 13.60 0.19 -6.34
N ALA A 280 13.08 1.06 -5.49
CA ALA A 280 13.19 2.51 -5.60
C ALA A 280 14.51 3.02 -4.96
N ASP A 281 14.71 4.34 -4.97
CA ASP A 281 15.88 4.95 -4.37
C ASP A 281 15.91 4.75 -2.84
N TRP A 282 17.07 4.38 -2.30
CA TRP A 282 17.29 4.21 -0.88
C TRP A 282 18.61 4.85 -0.44
N LYS A 283 18.73 5.16 0.85
CA LYS A 283 19.96 5.70 1.46
C LYS A 283 20.08 5.21 2.90
N ARG A 284 21.32 5.15 3.41
CA ARG A 284 21.58 4.94 4.85
C ARG A 284 21.99 6.24 5.51
N TYR A 285 21.41 6.49 6.67
CA TYR A 285 21.69 7.63 7.54
C TYR A 285 22.19 7.13 8.89
N GLU A 286 23.24 7.79 9.43
CA GLU A 286 23.94 7.33 10.63
C GLU A 286 23.01 7.03 11.81
N ASN A 287 22.05 7.92 12.09
CA ASN A 287 21.16 7.81 13.27
C ASN A 287 19.78 7.18 12.97
N TYR A 288 19.48 6.83 11.71
CA TYR A 288 18.17 6.38 11.28
C TYR A 288 18.20 5.02 10.57
N GLY A 289 19.39 4.56 10.18
CA GLY A 289 19.57 3.36 9.40
C GLY A 289 19.07 3.53 7.97
N LEU A 290 18.29 2.59 7.47
CA LEU A 290 17.74 2.59 6.13
C LEU A 290 16.61 3.61 5.99
N VAL A 291 16.75 4.52 5.03
CA VAL A 291 15.70 5.39 4.51
C VAL A 291 15.38 4.92 3.10
N GLY A 292 14.32 4.16 2.97
CA GLY A 292 13.89 3.38 1.80
C GLY A 292 13.19 2.12 2.27
N ALA A 293 12.73 1.29 1.35
CA ALA A 293 12.05 0.04 1.70
C ALA A 293 13.03 -1.09 2.02
N PHE A 294 14.03 -1.28 1.17
CA PHE A 294 15.08 -2.30 1.33
C PHE A 294 16.36 -1.87 0.62
N ASP A 295 17.51 -2.40 1.04
CA ASP A 295 18.80 -2.10 0.42
C ASP A 295 19.25 -3.19 -0.58
N ASP A 296 20.45 -3.00 -1.17
CA ASP A 296 21.00 -3.94 -2.17
C ASP A 296 21.32 -5.31 -1.57
N ASN A 297 21.66 -5.38 -0.27
CA ASN A 297 21.90 -6.67 0.40
C ASN A 297 20.60 -7.45 0.57
N ASP A 298 19.50 -6.75 0.89
CA ASP A 298 18.16 -7.35 0.97
C ASP A 298 17.73 -7.91 -0.38
N ALA A 299 17.99 -7.15 -1.48
CA ALA A 299 17.70 -7.61 -2.83
C ALA A 299 18.48 -8.89 -3.19
N GLN A 300 19.80 -8.90 -2.92
CA GLN A 300 20.64 -10.08 -3.18
C GLN A 300 20.22 -11.28 -2.32
N HIS A 301 19.85 -11.03 -1.07
CA HIS A 301 19.34 -12.09 -0.21
C HIS A 301 18.04 -12.68 -0.76
N ALA A 302 17.08 -11.86 -1.18
CA ALA A 302 15.84 -12.33 -1.81
C ALA A 302 16.12 -13.17 -3.06
N ILE A 303 17.02 -12.71 -3.95
CA ILE A 303 17.40 -13.42 -5.17
C ILE A 303 18.05 -14.78 -4.84
N SER A 304 18.86 -14.86 -3.79
CA SER A 304 19.45 -16.14 -3.35
C SER A 304 18.43 -17.17 -2.86
N LEU A 305 17.32 -16.69 -2.30
CA LEU A 305 16.23 -17.53 -1.79
C LEU A 305 15.21 -17.93 -2.87
N ALA A 306 15.02 -17.08 -3.87
CA ALA A 306 14.06 -17.25 -4.97
C ALA A 306 14.71 -16.85 -6.31
N PRO A 307 15.45 -17.76 -6.99
CA PRO A 307 16.20 -17.47 -8.21
C PRO A 307 15.32 -16.99 -9.39
N GLN A 308 14.00 -17.24 -9.36
CA GLN A 308 13.04 -16.76 -10.34
C GLN A 308 12.74 -15.26 -10.23
N ILE A 309 13.37 -14.53 -9.31
CA ILE A 309 13.22 -13.08 -9.17
C ILE A 309 13.80 -12.35 -10.37
N ILE A 310 12.97 -11.51 -10.99
CA ILE A 310 13.35 -10.50 -11.97
C ILE A 310 13.54 -9.20 -11.20
N TYR A 311 14.80 -8.82 -11.00
CA TYR A 311 15.13 -7.62 -10.22
C TYR A 311 15.32 -6.39 -11.09
N LYS A 312 14.70 -5.27 -10.72
CA LYS A 312 14.77 -3.98 -11.42
C LYS A 312 14.94 -2.82 -10.43
N LYS A 313 15.97 -2.00 -10.66
CA LYS A 313 16.13 -0.70 -9.99
C LYS A 313 15.44 0.38 -10.81
N VAL A 314 14.67 1.24 -10.12
CA VAL A 314 14.01 2.40 -10.71
C VAL A 314 14.39 3.63 -9.90
N SER A 315 15.03 4.62 -10.55
CA SER A 315 15.30 5.89 -9.85
C SER A 315 14.00 6.68 -9.65
N ALA A 316 13.39 6.44 -8.52
CA ALA A 316 12.09 6.97 -8.15
C ALA A 316 11.95 7.09 -6.63
N ASN A 317 10.92 7.80 -6.21
CA ASN A 317 10.43 7.76 -4.85
C ASN A 317 9.74 6.39 -4.57
N HIS A 318 9.52 6.06 -3.32
CA HIS A 318 8.90 4.84 -2.79
C HIS A 318 7.62 4.36 -3.52
N VAL A 319 6.85 5.25 -4.13
CA VAL A 319 5.63 4.94 -4.87
C VAL A 319 5.91 5.05 -6.38
N VAL A 320 6.53 4.01 -6.95
CA VAL A 320 7.01 4.02 -8.35
C VAL A 320 5.86 4.25 -9.34
N HIS A 321 4.72 3.58 -9.16
CA HIS A 321 3.54 3.76 -10.02
C HIS A 321 3.01 5.20 -10.06
N ALA A 322 3.22 5.98 -9.00
CA ALA A 322 2.76 7.39 -8.93
C ALA A 322 3.80 8.37 -9.49
N PHE A 323 5.11 8.11 -9.25
CA PHE A 323 6.20 9.04 -9.62
C PHE A 323 6.87 8.69 -10.96
N LYS A 324 6.84 7.41 -11.37
CA LYS A 324 7.37 6.92 -12.66
C LYS A 324 6.34 6.01 -13.38
N PRO A 325 5.13 6.50 -13.62
CA PRO A 325 4.03 5.66 -14.13
C PRO A 325 4.35 4.97 -15.45
N ARG A 326 5.07 5.62 -16.38
CA ARG A 326 5.44 5.02 -17.66
C ARG A 326 6.37 3.83 -17.50
N GLU A 327 7.34 3.92 -16.58
CA GLU A 327 8.29 2.85 -16.30
C GLU A 327 7.60 1.67 -15.61
N TYR A 328 6.76 1.96 -14.62
CA TYR A 328 5.95 0.95 -13.96
C TYR A 328 5.05 0.18 -14.95
N ILE A 329 4.34 0.88 -15.85
CA ILE A 329 3.50 0.26 -16.88
C ILE A 329 4.33 -0.64 -17.80
N LYS A 330 5.52 -0.17 -18.23
CA LYS A 330 6.43 -0.97 -19.06
C LYS A 330 6.85 -2.26 -18.36
N LEU A 331 7.28 -2.16 -17.10
CA LEU A 331 7.71 -3.32 -16.31
C LEU A 331 6.58 -4.34 -16.12
N LEU A 332 5.35 -3.88 -15.85
CA LEU A 332 4.20 -4.78 -15.73
C LEU A 332 3.82 -5.43 -17.07
N SER A 333 3.95 -4.68 -18.17
CA SER A 333 3.69 -5.23 -19.51
C SER A 333 4.69 -6.34 -19.85
N GLU A 334 5.98 -6.12 -19.59
CA GLU A 334 7.02 -7.14 -19.80
C GLU A 334 6.82 -8.34 -18.87
N PHE A 335 6.46 -8.11 -17.62
CA PHE A 335 6.22 -9.18 -16.65
C PHE A 335 5.00 -10.04 -16.99
N ARG A 336 3.96 -9.44 -17.58
CA ARG A 336 2.80 -10.17 -18.07
C ARG A 336 3.19 -11.26 -19.08
N GLU A 337 4.05 -10.97 -20.04
CA GLU A 337 4.52 -11.94 -21.04
C GLU A 337 5.23 -13.13 -20.37
N ILE A 338 6.11 -12.84 -19.39
CA ILE A 338 6.82 -13.88 -18.64
C ILE A 338 5.85 -14.80 -17.87
N VAL A 339 4.82 -14.22 -17.25
CA VAL A 339 3.80 -15.01 -16.53
C VAL A 339 2.98 -15.86 -17.49
N SER A 340 2.68 -15.34 -18.70
CA SER A 340 1.92 -16.07 -19.72
C SER A 340 2.70 -17.27 -20.25
N ASP A 341 3.99 -17.10 -20.52
CA ASP A 341 4.86 -18.18 -21.03
C ASP A 341 5.01 -19.32 -20.00
N ASN A 342 5.11 -18.99 -18.70
CA ASN A 342 5.18 -19.99 -17.63
C ASN A 342 3.83 -20.70 -17.36
N SER A 343 2.73 -20.23 -17.91
CA SER A 343 1.41 -20.88 -17.77
C SER A 343 1.16 -21.98 -18.82
N ILE A 344 2.08 -22.16 -19.78
CA ILE A 344 1.97 -23.11 -20.90
C ILE A 344 2.75 -24.41 -20.59
N VAL A 345 3.56 -24.43 -19.54
CA VAL A 345 4.30 -25.60 -19.03
C VAL A 345 3.57 -26.22 -17.83
#